data_71f8533864b4552a35d7b8df18d31be0
#
_entry.id   71f8533864b4552a35d7b8df18d31be0
#
_cell.length_a   1.000
_cell.length_b   1.000
_cell.length_c   1.000
_cell.angle_alpha   90.00
_cell.angle_beta   90.00
_cell.angle_gamma   90.00
#
_symmetry.space_group_name_H-M   'P 1'
#
loop_
_entity.id
_entity.type
_entity.pdbx_description
1 polymer ?
#
loop_
_entity_poly.entity_id
_entity_poly.type
_entity_poly.pdbx_seq_one_letter_code
_entity_poly.pdbx_strand_id
1 'polypeptide(L)'
;NIAYEELSHKNPGCFARTKADHIIYYLTETGVAYVLNPHKLRAFVAEMKADERKAARLRVRPAKMGEGAFGYLIPIKVLLNNTDIVEATMMVGAITAEMIAAA
;
A
#
# COMPACT_ATOMS: atom_id res chain seq x y z
N ASN A 1 5.52 6.48 0.53
CA ASN A 1 4.24 6.22 -0.14
C ASN A 1 3.99 4.74 -0.30
N ILE A 2 2.74 4.35 -0.24
CA ILE A 2 2.32 3.00 -0.59
C ILE A 2 1.83 3.00 -2.03
N ALA A 3 2.31 2.05 -2.82
CA ALA A 3 1.87 1.84 -4.19
C ALA A 3 0.72 0.82 -4.21
N TYR A 4 -0.49 1.30 -4.44
CA TYR A 4 -1.67 0.46 -4.60
C TYR A 4 -1.85 0.11 -6.07
N GLU A 5 -1.49 -1.10 -6.48
CA GLU A 5 -1.71 -1.57 -7.84
C GLU A 5 -3.16 -1.97 -8.04
N GLU A 6 -3.89 -1.22 -8.87
CA GLU A 6 -5.29 -1.50 -9.17
C GLU A 6 -5.45 -2.39 -10.40
N LEU A 7 -4.66 -2.13 -11.45
CA LEU A 7 -4.71 -2.88 -12.70
C LEU A 7 -3.31 -3.36 -13.10
N SER A 8 -3.24 -4.57 -13.62
CA SER A 8 -2.06 -5.13 -14.24
C SER A 8 -2.47 -5.82 -15.54
N HIS A 9 -2.03 -5.28 -16.69
CA HIS A 9 -2.38 -5.81 -18.01
C HIS A 9 -3.89 -6.02 -18.19
N LYS A 10 -4.71 -5.02 -17.84
CA LYS A 10 -6.18 -5.00 -17.89
C LYS A 10 -6.87 -5.93 -16.89
N ASN A 11 -6.13 -6.65 -16.05
CA ASN A 11 -6.68 -7.47 -14.98
C ASN A 11 -6.57 -6.76 -13.64
N PRO A 12 -7.40 -7.10 -12.64
CA PRO A 12 -7.22 -6.54 -11.30
C PRO A 12 -5.81 -6.83 -10.76
N GLY A 13 -5.18 -5.81 -10.18
CA GLY A 13 -3.89 -5.94 -9.52
C GLY A 13 -3.99 -6.69 -8.19
N CYS A 14 -2.84 -6.93 -7.54
CA CYS A 14 -2.81 -7.78 -6.36
C CYS A 14 -3.64 -7.22 -5.19
N PHE A 15 -3.60 -5.92 -4.94
CA PHE A 15 -4.42 -5.30 -3.90
C PHE A 15 -5.92 -5.33 -4.21
N ALA A 16 -6.28 -5.21 -5.48
CA ALA A 16 -7.67 -5.18 -5.90
C ALA A 16 -8.32 -6.57 -5.86
N ARG A 17 -7.55 -7.64 -6.08
CA ARG A 17 -8.08 -9.01 -6.18
C ARG A 17 -7.84 -9.88 -4.96
N THR A 18 -6.96 -9.50 -4.05
CA THR A 18 -6.62 -10.33 -2.89
C THR A 18 -7.82 -10.62 -2.02
N LYS A 19 -7.92 -11.85 -1.54
CA LYS A 19 -8.90 -12.29 -0.54
C LYS A 19 -8.30 -12.41 0.85
N ALA A 20 -7.02 -12.07 0.99
CA ALA A 20 -6.35 -12.09 2.28
C ALA A 20 -6.98 -11.07 3.24
N ASP A 21 -6.97 -11.36 4.53
CA ASP A 21 -7.45 -10.43 5.55
C ASP A 21 -6.43 -9.39 5.94
N HIS A 22 -5.14 -9.68 5.69
CA HIS A 22 -4.03 -8.81 6.03
C HIS A 22 -2.99 -8.85 4.92
N ILE A 23 -2.35 -7.69 4.68
CA ILE A 23 -1.19 -7.57 3.78
C ILE A 23 -0.08 -6.92 4.58
N ILE A 24 1.12 -7.49 4.50
CA ILE A 24 2.31 -6.88 5.10
C ILE A 24 3.04 -6.11 4.01
N TYR A 25 3.17 -4.81 4.21
CA TYR A 25 3.89 -3.92 3.31
C TYR A 25 5.21 -3.51 3.98
N TYR A 26 6.31 -4.05 3.47
CA TYR A 26 7.63 -3.83 4.04
C TYR A 26 8.41 -2.79 3.24
N LEU A 27 8.87 -1.75 3.94
CA LEU A 27 9.73 -0.72 3.36
C LEU A 27 11.18 -1.04 3.71
N THR A 28 11.92 -1.58 2.74
CA THR A 28 13.30 -2.03 2.94
C THR A 28 14.25 -0.92 3.34
N GLU A 29 14.01 0.31 2.86
CA GLU A 29 14.87 1.46 3.14
C GLU A 29 14.82 1.89 4.61
N THR A 30 13.66 1.77 5.24
CA THR A 30 13.46 2.20 6.63
C THR A 30 13.42 1.05 7.62
N GLY A 31 13.28 -0.18 7.14
CA GLY A 31 13.13 -1.36 7.99
C GLY A 31 11.79 -1.45 8.71
N VAL A 32 10.77 -0.73 8.24
CA VAL A 32 9.45 -0.70 8.84
C VAL A 32 8.48 -1.54 8.01
N ALA A 33 7.72 -2.39 8.67
CA ALA A 33 6.64 -3.16 8.06
C ALA A 33 5.28 -2.66 8.58
N TYR A 34 4.33 -2.50 7.66
CA TYR A 34 2.97 -2.10 7.96
C TYR A 34 2.02 -3.26 7.67
N VAL A 35 1.19 -3.60 8.63
CA VAL A 35 0.12 -4.59 8.43
C VAL A 35 -1.11 -3.83 8.00
N LEU A 36 -1.56 -4.07 6.77
CA LEU A 36 -2.66 -3.37 6.15
C LEU A 36 -3.90 -4.26 6.06
N ASN A 37 -5.07 -3.64 6.24
CA ASN A 37 -6.35 -4.28 5.94
C ASN A 37 -6.69 -4.02 4.48
N PRO A 38 -6.63 -5.03 3.58
CA PRO A 38 -6.85 -4.83 2.16
C PRO A 38 -8.29 -4.45 1.82
N HIS A 39 -9.26 -4.88 2.61
CA HIS A 39 -10.67 -4.55 2.38
C HIS A 39 -10.94 -3.07 2.63
N LYS A 40 -10.39 -2.54 3.72
CA LYS A 40 -10.49 -1.11 4.05
C LYS A 40 -9.67 -0.26 3.07
N LEU A 41 -8.53 -0.77 2.63
CA LEU A 41 -7.71 -0.08 1.64
C LEU A 41 -8.44 0.05 0.31
N ARG A 42 -9.11 -1.00 -0.16
CA ARG A 42 -9.93 -0.94 -1.38
C ARG A 42 -11.06 0.07 -1.25
N ALA A 43 -11.74 0.09 -0.12
CA ALA A 43 -12.81 1.07 0.14
C ALA A 43 -12.27 2.51 0.14
N PHE A 44 -11.10 2.73 0.73
CA PHE A 44 -10.43 4.02 0.73
C PHE A 44 -10.08 4.49 -0.70
N VAL A 45 -9.53 3.61 -1.53
CA VAL A 45 -9.20 3.95 -2.92
C VAL A 45 -10.47 4.28 -3.71
N ALA A 46 -11.56 3.52 -3.51
CA ALA A 46 -12.84 3.82 -4.14
C ALA A 46 -13.37 5.20 -3.74
N GLU A 47 -13.23 5.58 -2.48
CA GLU A 47 -13.60 6.92 -1.98
C GLU A 47 -12.76 8.01 -2.65
N MET A 48 -11.45 7.79 -2.79
CA MET A 48 -10.56 8.75 -3.46
C MET A 48 -10.89 8.91 -4.93
N LYS A 49 -11.27 7.84 -5.60
CA LYS A 49 -11.71 7.90 -7.01
C LYS A 49 -13.01 8.69 -7.16
N ALA A 50 -13.90 8.60 -6.19
CA ALA A 50 -15.19 9.31 -6.21
C ALA A 50 -15.08 10.77 -5.79
N ASP A 51 -14.04 11.15 -5.04
CA ASP A 51 -13.83 12.51 -4.53
C ASP A 51 -12.41 12.98 -4.87
N GLU A 52 -12.25 13.55 -6.05
CA GLU A 52 -10.96 14.03 -6.55
C GLU A 52 -10.39 15.18 -5.71
N ARG A 53 -11.23 16.01 -5.11
CA ARG A 53 -10.78 17.11 -4.26
C ARG A 53 -10.15 16.58 -2.97
N LYS A 54 -10.79 15.59 -2.36
CA LYS A 54 -10.27 14.95 -1.17
C LYS A 54 -8.96 14.21 -1.48
N ALA A 55 -8.91 13.51 -2.60
CA ALA A 55 -7.69 12.83 -3.05
C ALA A 55 -6.54 13.82 -3.25
N ALA A 56 -6.79 14.94 -3.91
CA ALA A 56 -5.77 15.98 -4.11
C ALA A 56 -5.29 16.57 -2.79
N ARG A 57 -6.19 16.85 -1.86
CA ARG A 57 -5.85 17.37 -0.53
C ARG A 57 -4.98 16.40 0.26
N LEU A 58 -5.27 15.10 0.17
CA LEU A 58 -4.52 14.05 0.84
C LEU A 58 -3.30 13.58 0.05
N ARG A 59 -3.08 14.14 -1.14
CA ARG A 59 -1.97 13.79 -2.05
C ARG A 59 -2.00 12.33 -2.51
N VAL A 60 -3.19 11.75 -2.59
CA VAL A 60 -3.42 10.46 -3.23
C VAL A 60 -3.52 10.70 -4.73
N ARG A 61 -2.67 10.05 -5.50
CA ARG A 61 -2.59 10.33 -6.94
C ARG A 61 -2.50 9.05 -7.76
N PRO A 62 -3.10 9.04 -8.96
CA PRO A 62 -2.91 7.93 -9.89
C PRO A 62 -1.46 7.89 -10.37
N ALA A 63 -0.97 6.70 -10.64
CA ALA A 63 0.39 6.49 -11.13
C ALA A 63 0.48 5.26 -12.01
N LYS A 64 1.37 5.35 -13.01
CA LYS A 64 1.76 4.19 -13.79
C LYS A 64 2.82 3.43 -13.00
N MET A 65 2.58 2.13 -12.80
CA MET A 65 3.41 1.28 -11.94
C MET A 65 4.23 0.27 -12.74
N GLY A 66 4.67 0.65 -13.91
CA GLY A 66 5.37 -0.20 -14.83
C GLY A 66 4.56 -0.38 -16.10
N GLU A 67 5.06 -1.18 -17.03
CA GLU A 67 4.37 -1.43 -18.29
C GLU A 67 3.07 -2.18 -18.06
N GLY A 68 1.96 -1.57 -18.48
CA GLY A 68 0.63 -2.16 -18.35
C GLY A 68 0.05 -2.19 -16.93
N ALA A 69 0.74 -1.62 -15.95
CA ALA A 69 0.27 -1.57 -14.58
C ALA A 69 -0.08 -0.15 -14.15
N PHE A 70 -1.22 0.01 -13.50
CA PHE A 70 -1.74 1.29 -13.04
C PHE A 70 -2.26 1.17 -11.62
N GLY A 71 -2.16 2.25 -10.87
CA GLY A 71 -2.69 2.28 -9.52
C GLY A 71 -2.59 3.66 -8.90
N TYR A 72 -2.45 3.69 -7.59
CA TYR A 72 -2.40 4.93 -6.82
C TYR A 72 -1.20 4.93 -5.89
N LEU A 73 -0.59 6.10 -5.75
CA LEU A 73 0.40 6.36 -4.72
C LEU A 73 -0.30 7.02 -3.53
N ILE A 74 -0.17 6.42 -2.37
CA ILE A 74 -0.85 6.86 -1.15
C ILE A 74 0.21 7.18 -0.09
N PRO A 75 0.28 8.44 0.41
CA PRO A 75 1.20 8.76 1.49
C PRO A 75 0.89 7.92 2.74
N ILE A 76 1.90 7.27 3.31
CA ILE A 76 1.69 6.42 4.48
C ILE A 76 1.12 7.21 5.67
N LYS A 77 1.48 8.48 5.81
CA LYS A 77 0.93 9.35 6.85
C LYS A 77 -0.58 9.47 6.80
N VAL A 78 -1.15 9.47 5.59
CA VAL A 78 -2.60 9.53 5.41
C VAL A 78 -3.26 8.28 6.00
N LEU A 79 -2.70 7.12 5.73
CA LEU A 79 -3.22 5.86 6.25
C LEU A 79 -3.04 5.74 7.76
N LEU A 80 -1.94 6.25 8.31
CA LEU A 80 -1.66 6.20 9.74
C LEU A 80 -2.54 7.16 10.55
N ASN A 81 -2.81 8.36 10.01
CA ASN A 81 -3.46 9.43 10.76
C ASN A 81 -4.97 9.51 10.59
N ASN A 82 -5.50 9.05 9.48
CA ASN A 82 -6.89 9.30 9.10
C ASN A 82 -7.73 8.04 8.93
N THR A 83 -7.13 6.88 9.09
CA THR A 83 -7.82 5.60 8.85
C THR A 83 -7.36 4.55 9.86
N ASP A 84 -8.10 3.46 9.90
CA ASP A 84 -7.72 2.23 10.61
C ASP A 84 -7.24 1.14 9.64
N ILE A 85 -6.80 1.55 8.46
CA ILE A 85 -6.27 0.65 7.42
C ILE A 85 -4.97 0.00 7.87
N VAL A 86 -4.08 0.77 8.52
CA VAL A 86 -2.86 0.23 9.13
C VAL A 86 -3.23 -0.33 10.51
N GLU A 87 -3.20 -1.64 10.62
CA GLU A 87 -3.57 -2.34 11.85
C GLU A 87 -2.41 -2.49 12.82
N ALA A 88 -1.19 -2.56 12.31
CA ALA A 88 0.02 -2.66 13.11
C ALA A 88 1.22 -2.11 12.35
N THR A 89 2.22 -1.65 13.09
CA THR A 89 3.50 -1.20 12.57
C THR A 89 4.59 -1.94 13.32
N MET A 90 5.56 -2.49 12.58
CA MET A 90 6.65 -3.27 13.16
C MET A 90 8.00 -2.72 12.68
N MET A 91 8.93 -2.56 13.60
CA MET A 91 10.32 -2.25 13.27
C MET A 91 11.07 -3.58 13.08
N VAL A 92 11.30 -3.94 11.82
CA VAL A 92 11.96 -5.20 11.49
C VAL A 92 13.47 -5.03 11.33
N GLY A 93 13.90 -3.84 10.94
CA GLY A 93 15.30 -3.55 10.65
C GLY A 93 15.73 -4.05 9.27
N ALA A 94 16.96 -3.73 8.91
CA ALA A 94 17.53 -4.15 7.64
C ALA A 94 17.90 -5.64 7.70
N ILE A 95 17.53 -6.40 6.68
CA ILE A 95 17.96 -7.80 6.54
C ILE A 95 19.36 -7.79 5.95
N THR A 96 20.34 -8.33 6.69
CA THR A 96 21.73 -8.45 6.26
C THR A 96 22.01 -9.85 5.74
N ALA A 97 23.09 -9.99 4.98
CA ALA A 97 23.57 -11.30 4.52
C ALA A 97 23.89 -12.22 5.70
N GLU A 98 24.36 -11.68 6.80
CA GLU A 98 24.66 -12.43 8.03
C GLU A 98 23.40 -12.99 8.67
N MET A 99 22.32 -12.22 8.71
CA MET A 99 21.02 -12.68 9.20
C MET A 99 20.46 -13.80 8.35
N ILE A 100 20.60 -13.71 7.03
CA ILE A 100 20.16 -14.73 6.10
C ILE A 100 20.98 -16.02 6.31
N ALA A 101 22.29 -15.90 6.49
CA ALA A 101 23.17 -17.03 6.72
C ALA A 101 22.90 -17.72 8.06
N ALA A 102 22.44 -16.98 9.07
CA ALA A 102 22.11 -17.51 10.40
C ALA A 102 20.73 -18.20 10.44
N ALA A 103 19.89 -17.89 9.50
CA ALA A 103 18.58 -18.50 9.40
C ALA A 103 18.65 -19.91 8.81
#